data_031ff54744a45129517453ad0fc32ea3
#
_entry.id   031ff54744a45129517453ad0fc32ea3
#
_cell.length_a   1.000
_cell.length_b   1.000
_cell.length_c   1.000
_cell.angle_alpha   90.00
_cell.angle_beta   90.00
_cell.angle_gamma   90.00
#
_symmetry.space_group_name_H-M   'P 1'
#
loop_
_entity.id
_entity.type
_entity.pdbx_description
1 polymer ?
#
loop_
_entity_poly.entity_id
_entity_poly.type
_entity_poly.pdbx_seq_one_letter_code
_entity_poly.pdbx_strand_id
1 'polypeptide(L)'
;MTELEIKDLHVSIEGKKILNGVNLKVKQGELHALMGPNGSGKSTLSYALMGHPKYKIDQGEILLDGENIVQLKVDKRAKLGLFLGFQYPVEVPGVTLKNFLWTTYKNLNNGDSSFVDFNEMFSEKLELLGIDKSFATRYLNGGFSGGEKKRAEVLQLAMLKPKIAIMDEVDSGTDVDALKIVANGLKKAVEENTGILLITHYQRILNHVKPDFVHVLIDGKIVKSGDYSLAKEIEEKGYEAITNG
;
A
#
# COMPACT_ATOMS: atom_id res chain seq x y z
N MET A 1 15.80 9.16 -7.77
CA MET A 1 15.13 8.24 -6.81
C MET A 1 13.85 8.93 -6.39
N THR A 2 12.69 8.31 -6.61
CA THR A 2 11.39 8.96 -6.33
C THR A 2 11.15 9.08 -4.83
N GLU A 3 10.60 10.23 -4.41
CA GLU A 3 10.23 10.52 -3.03
C GLU A 3 8.77 10.98 -2.99
N LEU A 4 7.98 10.35 -2.11
CA LEU A 4 6.67 10.85 -1.69
C LEU A 4 6.86 11.65 -0.40
N GLU A 5 6.54 12.94 -0.41
CA GLU A 5 6.61 13.81 0.75
C GLU A 5 5.22 14.37 1.08
N ILE A 6 4.82 14.24 2.33
CA ILE A 6 3.56 14.75 2.88
C ILE A 6 3.91 15.88 3.84
N LYS A 7 3.32 17.05 3.65
CA LYS A 7 3.57 18.24 4.47
C LYS A 7 2.28 18.77 5.05
N ASP A 8 2.21 18.83 6.36
CA ASP A 8 1.12 19.41 7.14
C ASP A 8 -0.27 19.03 6.61
N LEU A 9 -0.47 17.72 6.33
CA LEU A 9 -1.68 17.24 5.67
C LEU A 9 -2.86 17.15 6.63
N HIS A 10 -3.91 17.90 6.32
CA HIS A 10 -5.20 17.88 7.02
C HIS A 10 -6.27 17.31 6.08
N VAL A 11 -7.04 16.34 6.56
CA VAL A 11 -8.07 15.68 5.77
C VAL A 11 -9.36 15.55 6.57
N SER A 12 -10.48 15.83 5.92
CA SER A 12 -11.82 15.64 6.47
C SER A 12 -12.65 14.64 5.63
N ILE A 13 -13.60 14.01 6.30
CA ILE A 13 -14.62 13.14 5.70
C ILE A 13 -15.97 13.64 6.20
N GLU A 14 -16.87 14.01 5.28
CA GLU A 14 -18.22 14.49 5.62
C GLU A 14 -18.19 15.63 6.69
N GLY A 15 -17.20 16.52 6.59
CA GLY A 15 -17.02 17.65 7.50
C GLY A 15 -16.31 17.34 8.82
N LYS A 16 -16.04 16.07 9.13
CA LYS A 16 -15.27 15.67 10.31
C LYS A 16 -13.78 15.60 9.98
N LYS A 17 -12.97 16.38 10.69
CA LYS A 17 -11.50 16.31 10.59
C LYS A 17 -10.99 14.98 11.12
N ILE A 18 -10.15 14.31 10.34
CA ILE A 18 -9.54 13.02 10.67
C ILE A 18 -8.01 13.11 10.74
N LEU A 19 -7.38 13.77 9.75
CA LEU A 19 -5.94 14.02 9.79
C LEU A 19 -5.70 15.49 10.18
N ASN A 20 -4.71 15.68 11.04
CA ASN A 20 -4.49 16.93 11.77
C ASN A 20 -3.01 17.41 11.65
N GLY A 21 -2.48 17.49 10.40
CA GLY A 21 -1.11 17.96 10.15
C GLY A 21 -0.10 16.81 10.08
N VAL A 22 -0.40 15.81 9.23
CA VAL A 22 0.51 14.67 9.00
C VAL A 22 1.72 15.12 8.18
N ASN A 23 2.91 14.78 8.67
CA ASN A 23 4.19 14.94 7.97
C ASN A 23 4.85 13.57 7.84
N LEU A 24 5.20 13.17 6.61
CA LEU A 24 5.82 11.87 6.32
C LEU A 24 6.60 11.94 5.01
N LYS A 25 7.72 11.20 4.95
CA LYS A 25 8.47 10.99 3.71
C LYS A 25 8.68 9.50 3.48
N VAL A 26 8.55 9.05 2.23
CA VAL A 26 8.80 7.68 1.80
C VAL A 26 9.59 7.74 0.50
N LYS A 27 10.75 7.08 0.44
CA LYS A 27 11.59 7.03 -0.76
C LYS A 27 11.49 5.65 -1.42
N GLN A 28 11.75 5.64 -2.72
CA GLN A 28 11.94 4.37 -3.42
C GLN A 28 13.02 3.52 -2.76
N GLY A 29 12.74 2.20 -2.64
CA GLY A 29 13.64 1.24 -2.01
C GLY A 29 13.61 1.25 -0.48
N GLU A 30 12.79 2.09 0.16
CA GLU A 30 12.57 2.08 1.60
C GLU A 30 11.24 1.42 1.97
N LEU A 31 11.20 0.72 3.10
CA LEU A 31 9.99 0.17 3.69
C LEU A 31 9.67 0.91 4.99
N HIS A 32 8.57 1.65 4.96
CA HIS A 32 8.02 2.37 6.10
C HIS A 32 6.80 1.64 6.65
N ALA A 33 6.73 1.43 7.96
CA ALA A 33 5.53 0.95 8.62
C ALA A 33 4.77 2.12 9.27
N LEU A 34 3.47 2.22 8.99
CA LEU A 34 2.57 3.14 9.69
C LEU A 34 1.67 2.34 10.63
N MET A 35 1.89 2.50 11.92
CA MET A 35 1.15 1.85 13.00
C MET A 35 0.25 2.85 13.72
N GLY A 36 -0.72 2.35 14.46
CA GLY A 36 -1.62 3.18 15.27
C GLY A 36 -2.91 2.44 15.61
N PRO A 37 -3.63 2.88 16.66
CA PRO A 37 -4.90 2.28 17.05
C PRO A 37 -5.96 2.40 15.95
N ASN A 38 -7.04 1.64 16.07
CA ASN A 38 -8.19 1.77 15.18
C ASN A 38 -8.79 3.17 15.30
N GLY A 39 -9.16 3.76 14.18
CA GLY A 39 -9.70 5.12 14.12
C GLY A 39 -8.64 6.24 14.15
N SER A 40 -7.34 5.94 14.21
CA SER A 40 -6.28 6.97 14.21
C SER A 40 -6.12 7.73 12.90
N GLY A 41 -6.71 7.25 11.79
CA GLY A 41 -6.65 7.90 10.49
C GLY A 41 -5.77 7.22 9.44
N LYS A 42 -5.25 5.99 9.69
CA LYS A 42 -4.35 5.26 8.77
C LYS A 42 -4.96 5.08 7.38
N SER A 43 -6.15 4.48 7.28
CA SER A 43 -6.83 4.29 5.99
C SER A 43 -7.31 5.61 5.38
N THR A 44 -7.58 6.63 6.21
CA THR A 44 -7.85 7.99 5.70
C THR A 44 -6.62 8.53 4.97
N LEU A 45 -5.44 8.31 5.50
CA LEU A 45 -4.18 8.72 4.85
C LEU A 45 -4.01 7.98 3.52
N SER A 46 -4.18 6.65 3.49
CA SER A 46 -4.01 5.86 2.26
C SER A 46 -4.94 6.32 1.13
N TYR A 47 -6.22 6.55 1.44
CA TYR A 47 -7.20 7.04 0.45
C TYR A 47 -6.94 8.48 0.02
N ALA A 48 -6.54 9.37 0.94
CA ALA A 48 -6.19 10.75 0.63
C ALA A 48 -4.97 10.83 -0.31
N LEU A 49 -3.95 10.00 -0.07
CA LEU A 49 -2.75 9.90 -0.92
C LEU A 49 -3.10 9.46 -2.34
N MET A 50 -4.07 8.57 -2.51
CA MET A 50 -4.57 8.18 -3.84
C MET A 50 -5.55 9.17 -4.46
N GLY A 51 -6.01 10.18 -3.73
CA GLY A 51 -6.95 11.19 -4.24
C GLY A 51 -8.39 10.69 -4.37
N HIS A 52 -8.80 9.81 -3.46
CA HIS A 52 -10.18 9.33 -3.42
C HIS A 52 -11.15 10.47 -3.08
N PRO A 53 -12.22 10.71 -3.87
CA PRO A 53 -13.03 11.95 -3.81
C PRO A 53 -13.80 12.15 -2.48
N LYS A 54 -14.02 11.09 -1.71
CA LYS A 54 -14.66 11.17 -0.38
C LYS A 54 -13.77 11.83 0.67
N TYR A 55 -12.46 11.84 0.47
CA TYR A 55 -11.46 12.32 1.42
C TYR A 55 -10.99 13.72 1.00
N LYS A 56 -11.55 14.75 1.64
CA LYS A 56 -11.25 16.13 1.29
C LYS A 56 -9.95 16.57 1.96
N ILE A 57 -8.97 16.96 1.16
CA ILE A 57 -7.77 17.61 1.65
C ILE A 57 -8.12 19.08 1.94
N ASP A 58 -8.06 19.46 3.21
CA ASP A 58 -8.41 20.81 3.68
C ASP A 58 -7.18 21.73 3.69
N GLN A 59 -5.98 21.16 3.97
CA GLN A 59 -4.71 21.88 4.05
C GLN A 59 -3.54 20.92 3.81
N GLY A 60 -2.39 21.47 3.46
CA GLY A 60 -1.14 20.72 3.28
C GLY A 60 -0.86 20.33 1.84
N GLU A 61 0.25 19.62 1.66
CA GLU A 61 0.76 19.22 0.36
C GLU A 61 1.05 17.72 0.32
N ILE A 62 0.87 17.13 -0.84
CA ILE A 62 1.35 15.78 -1.20
C ILE A 62 2.25 15.97 -2.41
N LEU A 63 3.55 15.79 -2.21
CA LEU A 63 4.55 15.98 -3.24
C LEU A 63 5.09 14.62 -3.71
N LEU A 64 5.12 14.41 -5.00
CA LEU A 64 5.80 13.27 -5.62
C LEU A 64 6.92 13.82 -6.50
N ASP A 65 8.16 13.53 -6.16
CA ASP A 65 9.35 14.12 -6.79
C ASP A 65 9.34 15.68 -6.79
N GLY A 66 8.78 16.29 -5.73
CA GLY A 66 8.67 17.73 -5.57
C GLY A 66 7.44 18.36 -6.27
N GLU A 67 6.71 17.61 -7.08
CA GLU A 67 5.49 18.07 -7.75
C GLU A 67 4.26 17.83 -6.87
N ASN A 68 3.45 18.86 -6.62
CA ASN A 68 2.24 18.75 -5.80
C ASN A 68 1.13 18.04 -6.59
N ILE A 69 0.71 16.88 -6.08
CA ILE A 69 -0.29 16.02 -6.72
C ILE A 69 -1.69 16.13 -6.10
N VAL A 70 -1.92 17.05 -5.16
CA VAL A 70 -3.22 17.18 -4.45
C VAL A 70 -4.40 17.31 -5.41
N GLN A 71 -4.26 18.07 -6.49
CA GLN A 71 -5.33 18.31 -7.48
C GLN A 71 -5.45 17.20 -8.54
N LEU A 72 -4.52 16.24 -8.56
CA LEU A 72 -4.54 15.17 -9.55
C LEU A 72 -5.57 14.09 -9.19
N LYS A 73 -6.31 13.65 -10.21
CA LYS A 73 -7.24 12.50 -10.10
C LYS A 73 -6.49 11.18 -9.87
N VAL A 74 -7.19 10.18 -9.35
CA VAL A 74 -6.67 8.84 -9.04
C VAL A 74 -5.86 8.23 -10.20
N ASP A 75 -6.41 8.27 -11.43
CA ASP A 75 -5.75 7.73 -12.62
C ASP A 75 -4.43 8.41 -12.95
N LYS A 76 -4.33 9.73 -12.70
CA LYS A 76 -3.10 10.50 -12.91
C LYS A 76 -2.04 10.15 -11.87
N ARG A 77 -2.44 10.05 -10.59
CA ARG A 77 -1.53 9.61 -9.52
C ARG A 77 -1.00 8.19 -9.77
N ALA A 78 -1.85 7.27 -10.21
CA ALA A 78 -1.43 5.92 -10.60
C ALA A 78 -0.41 5.95 -11.76
N LYS A 79 -0.63 6.78 -12.79
CA LYS A 79 0.32 6.95 -13.90
C LYS A 79 1.66 7.55 -13.47
N LEU A 80 1.70 8.35 -12.41
CA LEU A 80 2.95 8.86 -11.84
C LEU A 80 3.71 7.79 -11.04
N GLY A 81 3.08 6.63 -10.78
CA GLY A 81 3.69 5.50 -10.10
C GLY A 81 3.25 5.29 -8.66
N LEU A 82 2.11 5.87 -8.25
CA LEU A 82 1.47 5.53 -6.97
C LEU A 82 0.59 4.29 -7.12
N PHE A 83 0.60 3.43 -6.09
CA PHE A 83 -0.22 2.23 -6.00
C PHE A 83 -0.87 2.14 -4.62
N LEU A 84 -2.11 1.63 -4.56
CA LEU A 84 -2.81 1.34 -3.31
C LEU A 84 -3.26 -0.12 -3.29
N GLY A 85 -2.73 -0.90 -2.34
CA GLY A 85 -3.29 -2.18 -1.93
C GLY A 85 -4.38 -1.93 -0.88
N PHE A 86 -5.58 -2.41 -1.13
CA PHE A 86 -6.76 -2.12 -0.32
C PHE A 86 -6.89 -3.06 0.89
N GLN A 87 -7.39 -2.54 2.00
CA GLN A 87 -7.79 -3.37 3.14
C GLN A 87 -8.87 -4.40 2.72
N TYR A 88 -9.87 -3.95 1.97
CA TYR A 88 -10.96 -4.77 1.44
C TYR A 88 -11.05 -4.64 -0.08
N PRO A 89 -10.32 -5.48 -0.84
CA PRO A 89 -10.37 -5.44 -2.30
C PRO A 89 -11.77 -5.77 -2.83
N VAL A 90 -12.28 -4.90 -3.70
CA VAL A 90 -13.63 -5.03 -4.29
C VAL A 90 -13.62 -6.09 -5.38
N GLU A 91 -14.70 -6.87 -5.46
CA GLU A 91 -14.94 -7.82 -6.54
C GLU A 91 -15.36 -7.10 -7.82
N VAL A 92 -14.79 -7.50 -8.96
CA VAL A 92 -15.11 -6.91 -10.27
C VAL A 92 -15.65 -8.02 -11.19
N PRO A 93 -16.99 -8.25 -11.20
CA PRO A 93 -17.57 -9.27 -12.06
C PRO A 93 -17.30 -8.99 -13.55
N GLY A 94 -17.05 -10.05 -14.31
CA GLY A 94 -16.82 -9.96 -15.76
C GLY A 94 -15.38 -9.57 -16.16
N VAL A 95 -14.53 -9.14 -15.23
CA VAL A 95 -13.13 -8.80 -15.50
C VAL A 95 -12.22 -9.84 -14.84
N THR A 96 -11.49 -10.63 -15.63
CA THR A 96 -10.53 -11.59 -15.08
C THR A 96 -9.31 -10.87 -14.53
N LEU A 97 -8.65 -11.49 -13.52
CA LEU A 97 -7.41 -10.96 -12.93
C LEU A 97 -6.35 -10.68 -14.00
N LYS A 98 -6.18 -11.60 -14.94
CA LYS A 98 -5.21 -11.44 -16.03
C LYS A 98 -5.56 -10.27 -16.97
N ASN A 99 -6.83 -10.15 -17.37
CA ASN A 99 -7.26 -9.05 -18.24
C ASN A 99 -7.15 -7.69 -17.56
N PHE A 100 -7.48 -7.63 -16.27
CA PHE A 100 -7.28 -6.43 -15.46
C PHE A 100 -5.81 -6.01 -15.45
N LEU A 101 -4.92 -6.95 -15.11
CA LEU A 101 -3.48 -6.68 -15.05
C LEU A 101 -2.90 -6.31 -16.43
N TRP A 102 -3.30 -7.01 -17.49
CA TRP A 102 -2.85 -6.68 -18.84
C TRP A 102 -3.26 -5.26 -19.24
N THR A 103 -4.54 -4.92 -19.04
CA THR A 103 -5.06 -3.58 -19.38
C THR A 103 -4.35 -2.48 -18.59
N THR A 104 -4.13 -2.71 -17.29
CA THR A 104 -3.44 -1.77 -16.40
C THR A 104 -1.98 -1.62 -16.81
N TYR A 105 -1.26 -2.73 -17.01
CA TYR A 105 0.13 -2.76 -17.41
C TYR A 105 0.35 -2.01 -18.73
N LYS A 106 -0.47 -2.29 -19.74
CA LYS A 106 -0.44 -1.59 -21.05
C LYS A 106 -0.66 -0.10 -20.90
N ASN A 107 -1.63 0.33 -20.07
CA ASN A 107 -1.93 1.75 -19.87
C ASN A 107 -0.81 2.49 -19.12
N LEU A 108 -0.13 1.85 -18.19
CA LEU A 108 1.00 2.44 -17.46
C LEU A 108 2.24 2.57 -18.37
N ASN A 109 2.41 1.67 -19.33
CA ASN A 109 3.51 1.71 -20.30
C ASN A 109 3.14 2.43 -21.61
N ASN A 110 2.18 3.37 -21.59
CA ASN A 110 1.75 4.18 -22.73
C ASN A 110 1.32 3.38 -23.97
N GLY A 111 0.89 2.13 -23.77
CA GLY A 111 0.46 1.23 -24.85
C GLY A 111 1.59 0.46 -25.52
N ASP A 112 2.84 0.77 -25.22
CA ASP A 112 4.02 0.08 -25.77
C ASP A 112 4.36 -1.14 -24.88
N SER A 113 3.65 -2.23 -25.11
CA SER A 113 3.79 -3.47 -24.33
C SER A 113 3.50 -4.70 -25.17
N SER A 114 4.39 -5.68 -25.10
CA SER A 114 4.20 -7.00 -25.71
C SER A 114 3.30 -7.86 -24.80
N PHE A 115 2.27 -8.45 -25.42
CA PHE A 115 1.43 -9.42 -24.68
C PHE A 115 2.16 -10.73 -24.39
N VAL A 116 3.15 -11.10 -25.19
CA VAL A 116 3.99 -12.29 -24.98
C VAL A 116 4.83 -12.10 -23.74
N ASP A 117 5.58 -10.96 -23.67
CA ASP A 117 6.45 -10.66 -22.52
C ASP A 117 5.63 -10.51 -21.24
N PHE A 118 4.45 -9.88 -21.33
CA PHE A 118 3.52 -9.82 -20.21
C PHE A 118 3.10 -11.23 -19.71
N ASN A 119 2.79 -12.16 -20.62
CA ASN A 119 2.39 -13.51 -20.24
C ASN A 119 3.52 -14.30 -19.57
N GLU A 120 4.75 -14.15 -20.05
CA GLU A 120 5.93 -14.76 -19.44
C GLU A 120 6.13 -14.21 -18.04
N MET A 121 6.19 -12.89 -17.88
CA MET A 121 6.30 -12.21 -16.57
C MET A 121 5.15 -12.60 -15.63
N PHE A 122 3.90 -12.63 -16.13
CA PHE A 122 2.74 -13.00 -15.32
C PHE A 122 2.86 -14.43 -14.81
N SER A 123 3.28 -15.38 -15.64
CA SER A 123 3.46 -16.78 -15.26
C SER A 123 4.58 -16.94 -14.22
N GLU A 124 5.70 -16.24 -14.41
CA GLU A 124 6.81 -16.20 -13.45
C GLU A 124 6.37 -15.64 -12.08
N LYS A 125 5.61 -14.53 -12.06
CA LYS A 125 5.15 -13.94 -10.81
C LYS A 125 4.10 -14.81 -10.10
N LEU A 126 3.23 -15.51 -10.82
CA LEU A 126 2.32 -16.50 -10.21
C LEU A 126 3.10 -17.59 -9.49
N GLU A 127 4.13 -18.17 -10.15
CA GLU A 127 4.95 -19.22 -9.57
C GLU A 127 5.71 -18.72 -8.34
N LEU A 128 6.35 -17.55 -8.44
CA LEU A 128 7.08 -16.89 -7.34
C LEU A 128 6.22 -16.68 -6.09
N LEU A 129 4.94 -16.31 -6.28
CA LEU A 129 4.01 -16.04 -5.20
C LEU A 129 3.19 -17.27 -4.78
N GLY A 130 3.46 -18.44 -5.37
CA GLY A 130 2.72 -19.67 -5.10
C GLY A 130 1.21 -19.52 -5.39
N ILE A 131 0.87 -18.76 -6.43
CA ILE A 131 -0.51 -18.55 -6.87
C ILE A 131 -0.84 -19.53 -7.98
N ASP A 132 -1.94 -20.28 -7.83
CA ASP A 132 -2.37 -21.24 -8.83
C ASP A 132 -2.71 -20.54 -10.17
N LYS A 133 -2.33 -21.18 -11.29
CA LYS A 133 -2.54 -20.64 -12.64
C LYS A 133 -4.03 -20.40 -12.97
N SER A 134 -4.95 -21.10 -12.29
CA SER A 134 -6.40 -20.88 -12.47
C SER A 134 -6.86 -19.48 -12.09
N PHE A 135 -6.09 -18.77 -11.24
CA PHE A 135 -6.36 -17.37 -10.90
C PHE A 135 -6.39 -16.45 -12.11
N ALA A 136 -5.64 -16.76 -13.17
CA ALA A 136 -5.61 -15.97 -14.39
C ALA A 136 -7.00 -15.77 -15.00
N THR A 137 -7.86 -16.79 -14.92
CA THR A 137 -9.21 -16.82 -15.53
C THR A 137 -10.33 -16.48 -14.56
N ARG A 138 -10.07 -16.42 -13.24
CA ARG A 138 -11.05 -16.03 -12.24
C ARG A 138 -11.29 -14.53 -12.30
N TYR A 139 -12.51 -14.10 -12.00
CA TYR A 139 -12.83 -12.66 -11.89
C TYR A 139 -12.04 -12.03 -10.75
N LEU A 140 -11.57 -10.79 -10.97
CA LEU A 140 -10.79 -10.04 -10.00
C LEU A 140 -11.51 -10.02 -8.63
N ASN A 141 -10.87 -10.62 -7.64
CA ASN A 141 -11.37 -10.81 -6.28
C ASN A 141 -12.70 -11.59 -6.14
N GLY A 142 -13.28 -12.06 -7.23
CA GLY A 142 -14.55 -12.79 -7.25
C GLY A 142 -14.41 -14.18 -6.62
N GLY A 143 -15.07 -14.41 -5.48
CA GLY A 143 -15.02 -15.67 -4.74
C GLY A 143 -13.64 -16.01 -4.19
N PHE A 144 -12.73 -15.03 -4.05
CA PHE A 144 -11.43 -15.22 -3.43
C PHE A 144 -11.57 -15.26 -1.91
N SER A 145 -10.86 -16.19 -1.26
CA SER A 145 -10.66 -16.15 0.20
C SER A 145 -9.86 -14.89 0.60
N GLY A 146 -9.83 -14.55 1.89
CA GLY A 146 -9.05 -13.43 2.39
C GLY A 146 -7.57 -13.50 1.97
N GLY A 147 -6.93 -14.64 2.18
CA GLY A 147 -5.53 -14.86 1.79
C GLY A 147 -5.31 -14.81 0.28
N GLU A 148 -6.25 -15.33 -0.53
CA GLU A 148 -6.20 -15.24 -1.99
C GLU A 148 -6.30 -13.78 -2.48
N LYS A 149 -7.18 -12.97 -1.88
CA LYS A 149 -7.29 -11.53 -2.20
C LYS A 149 -5.97 -10.81 -1.94
N LYS A 150 -5.30 -11.09 -0.82
CA LYS A 150 -4.00 -10.47 -0.47
C LYS A 150 -2.86 -10.91 -1.38
N ARG A 151 -2.83 -12.21 -1.76
CA ARG A 151 -1.86 -12.68 -2.78
C ARG A 151 -2.10 -12.00 -4.13
N ALA A 152 -3.35 -11.81 -4.54
CA ALA A 152 -3.69 -11.10 -5.78
C ALA A 152 -3.25 -9.63 -5.75
N GLU A 153 -3.30 -8.95 -4.60
CA GLU A 153 -2.79 -7.59 -4.45
C GLU A 153 -1.25 -7.53 -4.56
N VAL A 154 -0.57 -8.48 -3.92
CA VAL A 154 0.90 -8.58 -4.06
C VAL A 154 1.31 -8.95 -5.49
N LEU A 155 0.51 -9.78 -6.19
CA LEU A 155 0.72 -10.03 -7.61
C LEU A 155 0.57 -8.73 -8.44
N GLN A 156 -0.43 -7.92 -8.15
CA GLN A 156 -0.59 -6.61 -8.81
C GLN A 156 0.63 -5.73 -8.55
N LEU A 157 1.10 -5.64 -7.30
CA LEU A 157 2.32 -4.91 -6.94
C LEU A 157 3.53 -5.39 -7.76
N ALA A 158 3.76 -6.71 -7.81
CA ALA A 158 4.89 -7.31 -8.51
C ALA A 158 4.83 -7.15 -10.04
N MET A 159 3.62 -7.10 -10.62
CA MET A 159 3.40 -6.91 -12.06
C MET A 159 3.51 -5.45 -12.49
N LEU A 160 2.97 -4.52 -11.68
CA LEU A 160 2.87 -3.11 -12.05
C LEU A 160 4.09 -2.28 -11.65
N LYS A 161 4.93 -2.78 -10.73
CA LYS A 161 6.19 -2.17 -10.26
C LYS A 161 6.07 -0.67 -10.02
N PRO A 162 5.16 -0.24 -9.12
CA PRO A 162 4.98 1.18 -8.85
C PRO A 162 6.24 1.78 -8.21
N LYS A 163 6.39 3.09 -8.29
CA LYS A 163 7.46 3.82 -7.61
C LYS A 163 7.25 3.83 -6.10
N ILE A 164 6.01 4.10 -5.68
CA ILE A 164 5.59 4.11 -4.28
C ILE A 164 4.29 3.30 -4.15
N ALA A 165 4.27 2.34 -3.25
CA ALA A 165 3.09 1.54 -2.91
C ALA A 165 2.63 1.82 -1.49
N ILE A 166 1.34 2.13 -1.32
CA ILE A 166 0.66 2.20 -0.04
C ILE A 166 -0.09 0.87 0.13
N MET A 167 0.25 0.09 1.16
CA MET A 167 -0.30 -1.24 1.40
C MET A 167 -1.12 -1.21 2.69
N ASP A 168 -2.47 -1.11 2.56
CA ASP A 168 -3.36 -0.92 3.70
C ASP A 168 -3.84 -2.28 4.24
N GLU A 169 -3.34 -2.66 5.44
CA GLU A 169 -3.69 -3.87 6.19
C GLU A 169 -3.67 -5.17 5.34
N VAL A 170 -2.60 -5.33 4.54
CA VAL A 170 -2.45 -6.52 3.66
C VAL A 170 -2.24 -7.83 4.42
N ASP A 171 -2.03 -7.76 5.71
CA ASP A 171 -1.89 -8.88 6.65
C ASP A 171 -3.20 -9.25 7.36
N SER A 172 -4.26 -8.45 7.20
CA SER A 172 -5.57 -8.70 7.82
C SER A 172 -6.27 -9.91 7.18
N GLY A 173 -6.76 -10.83 8.03
CA GLY A 173 -7.49 -12.01 7.57
C GLY A 173 -6.64 -13.06 6.81
N THR A 174 -5.31 -12.99 6.92
CA THR A 174 -4.39 -13.98 6.34
C THR A 174 -4.02 -15.07 7.34
N ASP A 175 -3.90 -16.30 6.86
CA ASP A 175 -3.21 -17.37 7.59
C ASP A 175 -1.68 -17.18 7.57
N VAL A 176 -0.95 -18.04 8.31
CA VAL A 176 0.50 -17.93 8.44
C VAL A 176 1.24 -18.06 7.11
N ASP A 177 0.76 -18.92 6.21
CA ASP A 177 1.44 -19.18 4.95
C ASP A 177 1.15 -18.06 3.93
N ALA A 178 -0.09 -17.57 3.86
CA ALA A 178 -0.41 -16.39 3.07
C ALA A 178 0.37 -15.16 3.55
N LEU A 179 0.52 -14.98 4.87
CA LEU A 179 1.31 -13.89 5.45
C LEU A 179 2.78 -13.93 4.99
N LYS A 180 3.41 -15.12 4.98
CA LYS A 180 4.79 -15.27 4.50
C LYS A 180 4.93 -14.91 3.02
N ILE A 181 3.97 -15.34 2.19
CA ILE A 181 3.96 -15.03 0.76
C ILE A 181 3.83 -13.51 0.55
N VAL A 182 2.90 -12.86 1.25
CA VAL A 182 2.72 -11.41 1.20
C VAL A 182 4.01 -10.71 1.63
N ALA A 183 4.59 -11.08 2.76
CA ALA A 183 5.81 -10.48 3.27
C ALA A 183 7.00 -10.63 2.29
N ASN A 184 7.16 -11.81 1.69
CA ASN A 184 8.20 -12.04 0.68
C ASN A 184 7.98 -11.20 -0.58
N GLY A 185 6.73 -11.05 -1.03
CA GLY A 185 6.40 -10.19 -2.16
C GLY A 185 6.69 -8.72 -1.89
N LEU A 186 6.40 -8.21 -0.68
CA LEU A 186 6.75 -6.85 -0.26
C LEU A 186 8.28 -6.64 -0.25
N LYS A 187 9.05 -7.56 0.34
CA LYS A 187 10.52 -7.48 0.32
C LYS A 187 11.06 -7.40 -1.09
N LYS A 188 10.57 -8.27 -1.97
CA LYS A 188 11.01 -8.29 -3.36
C LYS A 188 10.68 -7.00 -4.10
N ALA A 189 9.53 -6.39 -3.83
CA ALA A 189 9.18 -5.11 -4.40
C ALA A 189 10.14 -3.99 -3.93
N VAL A 190 10.55 -4.00 -2.66
CA VAL A 190 11.57 -3.06 -2.13
C VAL A 190 12.93 -3.30 -2.80
N GLU A 191 13.37 -4.56 -2.92
CA GLU A 191 14.60 -4.94 -3.63
C GLU A 191 14.56 -4.52 -5.12
N GLU A 192 13.38 -4.58 -5.74
CA GLU A 192 13.12 -4.07 -7.10
C GLU A 192 12.90 -2.54 -7.14
N ASN A 193 13.25 -1.83 -6.06
CA ASN A 193 13.25 -0.36 -5.94
C ASN A 193 11.84 0.28 -5.84
N THR A 194 10.83 -0.42 -5.31
CA THR A 194 9.55 0.19 -4.90
C THR A 194 9.67 0.72 -3.48
N GLY A 195 9.31 1.98 -3.21
CA GLY A 195 9.10 2.49 -1.85
C GLY A 195 7.77 2.00 -1.30
N ILE A 196 7.72 1.50 -0.07
CA ILE A 196 6.50 0.95 0.51
C ILE A 196 6.11 1.70 1.78
N LEU A 197 4.87 2.18 1.84
CA LEU A 197 4.19 2.56 3.08
C LEU A 197 3.23 1.44 3.48
N LEU A 198 3.68 0.58 4.39
CA LEU A 198 2.91 -0.54 4.92
C LEU A 198 2.09 -0.07 6.13
N ILE A 199 0.78 -0.03 5.99
CA ILE A 199 -0.15 0.27 7.07
C ILE A 199 -0.56 -1.04 7.73
N THR A 200 -0.27 -1.19 9.01
CA THR A 200 -0.65 -2.37 9.79
C THR A 200 -0.82 -2.01 11.27
N HIS A 201 -1.66 -2.76 11.94
CA HIS A 201 -1.76 -2.75 13.40
C HIS A 201 -1.19 -4.04 14.02
N TYR A 202 -0.66 -4.95 13.20
CA TYR A 202 -0.08 -6.21 13.63
C TYR A 202 1.44 -6.24 13.44
N GLN A 203 2.15 -6.56 14.48
CA GLN A 203 3.61 -6.76 14.40
C GLN A 203 3.98 -8.03 13.61
N ARG A 204 3.05 -8.99 13.47
CA ARG A 204 3.33 -10.27 12.80
C ARG A 204 3.98 -10.11 11.43
N ILE A 205 3.46 -9.20 10.58
CA ILE A 205 4.05 -8.96 9.26
C ILE A 205 5.40 -8.26 9.37
N LEU A 206 5.56 -7.34 10.36
CA LEU A 206 6.81 -6.59 10.55
C LEU A 206 7.97 -7.50 10.98
N ASN A 207 7.70 -8.61 11.69
CA ASN A 207 8.70 -9.63 12.00
C ASN A 207 9.28 -10.30 10.73
N HIS A 208 8.49 -10.35 9.66
CA HIS A 208 8.94 -10.90 8.39
C HIS A 208 9.61 -9.85 7.50
N VAL A 209 9.09 -8.61 7.42
CA VAL A 209 9.59 -7.61 6.45
C VAL A 209 10.65 -6.66 7.03
N LYS A 210 10.69 -6.45 8.37
CA LYS A 210 11.62 -5.56 9.08
C LYS A 210 11.74 -4.19 8.41
N PRO A 211 10.81 -3.26 8.68
CA PRO A 211 10.81 -1.94 8.07
C PRO A 211 12.04 -1.12 8.45
N ASP A 212 12.47 -0.24 7.54
CA ASP A 212 13.55 0.74 7.78
C ASP A 212 13.08 1.81 8.77
N PHE A 213 11.80 2.21 8.68
CA PHE A 213 11.20 3.22 9.53
C PHE A 213 9.84 2.77 10.03
N VAL A 214 9.52 3.15 11.26
CA VAL A 214 8.21 2.93 11.91
C VAL A 214 7.66 4.27 12.35
N HIS A 215 6.41 4.54 12.00
CA HIS A 215 5.69 5.76 12.35
C HIS A 215 4.43 5.40 13.14
N VAL A 216 4.13 6.17 14.18
CA VAL A 216 2.95 5.97 15.03
C VAL A 216 1.97 7.10 14.78
N LEU A 217 0.79 6.75 14.23
CA LEU A 217 -0.31 7.68 13.99
C LEU A 217 -1.35 7.57 15.11
N ILE A 218 -1.60 8.66 15.82
CA ILE A 218 -2.63 8.76 16.86
C ILE A 218 -3.39 10.08 16.64
N ASP A 219 -4.72 10.02 16.69
CA ASP A 219 -5.62 11.19 16.52
C ASP A 219 -5.28 12.05 15.30
N GLY A 220 -4.94 11.38 14.19
CA GLY A 220 -4.63 12.04 12.92
C GLY A 220 -3.26 12.72 12.85
N LYS A 221 -2.34 12.44 13.78
CA LYS A 221 -0.97 12.97 13.80
C LYS A 221 0.06 11.87 13.93
N ILE A 222 1.21 12.02 13.28
CA ILE A 222 2.38 11.19 13.59
C ILE A 222 3.00 11.72 14.87
N VAL A 223 2.89 10.93 15.95
CA VAL A 223 3.36 11.32 17.29
C VAL A 223 4.78 10.85 17.58
N LYS A 224 5.22 9.78 16.93
CA LYS A 224 6.58 9.22 17.07
C LYS A 224 7.02 8.56 15.78
N SER A 225 8.30 8.67 15.46
CA SER A 225 8.95 7.95 14.38
C SER A 225 10.26 7.36 14.89
N GLY A 226 10.62 6.18 14.40
CA GLY A 226 11.84 5.48 14.80
C GLY A 226 12.15 4.33 13.85
N ASP A 227 13.06 3.47 14.25
CA ASP A 227 13.40 2.23 13.56
C ASP A 227 12.48 1.06 13.98
N TYR A 228 12.81 -0.14 13.56
CA TYR A 228 12.05 -1.37 13.89
C TYR A 228 11.90 -1.62 15.39
N SER A 229 12.77 -1.08 16.26
CA SER A 229 12.65 -1.23 17.72
C SER A 229 11.38 -0.57 18.27
N LEU A 230 10.91 0.49 17.61
CA LEU A 230 9.65 1.14 17.98
C LEU A 230 8.43 0.22 17.81
N ALA A 231 8.41 -0.64 16.79
CA ALA A 231 7.33 -1.62 16.63
C ALA A 231 7.30 -2.63 17.79
N LYS A 232 8.48 -3.05 18.28
CA LYS A 232 8.57 -3.94 19.45
C LYS A 232 8.11 -3.24 20.73
N GLU A 233 8.51 -1.99 20.90
CA GLU A 233 8.07 -1.18 22.05
C GLU A 233 6.55 -1.06 22.09
N ILE A 234 5.89 -0.86 20.93
CA ILE A 234 4.43 -0.80 20.84
C ILE A 234 3.78 -2.14 21.21
N GLU A 235 4.35 -3.27 20.76
CA GLU A 235 3.82 -4.61 21.11
C GLU A 235 3.90 -4.88 22.60
N GLU A 236 5.01 -4.52 23.23
CA GLU A 236 5.25 -4.78 24.64
C GLU A 236 4.45 -3.85 25.56
N LYS A 237 4.32 -2.57 25.23
CA LYS A 237 3.80 -1.53 26.11
C LYS A 237 2.47 -0.92 25.67
N GLY A 238 2.02 -1.22 24.44
CA GLY A 238 0.84 -0.58 23.84
C GLY A 238 1.07 0.87 23.38
N TYR A 239 0.06 1.43 22.72
CA TYR A 239 0.13 2.80 22.19
C TYR A 239 0.08 3.88 23.27
N GLU A 240 -0.53 3.59 24.44
CA GLU A 240 -0.64 4.56 25.56
C GLU A 240 0.73 4.95 26.13
N ALA A 241 1.67 4.01 26.17
CA ALA A 241 3.03 4.29 26.62
C ALA A 241 3.80 5.24 25.69
N ILE A 242 3.41 5.29 24.40
CA ILE A 242 4.05 6.16 23.40
C ILE A 242 3.56 7.63 23.55
N THR A 243 2.35 7.85 24.07
CA THR A 243 1.75 9.20 24.20
C THR A 243 2.11 9.88 25.53
N ASN A 244 2.47 9.10 26.57
CA ASN A 244 2.73 9.59 27.92
C ASN A 244 4.24 9.77 28.25
N GLY A 245 5.13 9.57 27.29
CA GLY A 245 6.58 9.79 27.38
C GLY A 245 7.03 10.90 26.45
#